data_4dc4c9a7e93173ae136d9746167e216f
#
_entry.id   4dc4c9a7e93173ae136d9746167e216f
#
_cell.length_a   1.000
_cell.length_b   1.000
_cell.length_c   1.000
_cell.angle_alpha   90.00
_cell.angle_beta   90.00
_cell.angle_gamma   90.00
#
_symmetry.space_group_name_H-M   'P 1'
#
loop_
_entity.id
_entity.type
_entity.pdbx_description
1 polymer ?
#
loop_
_entity_poly.entity_id
_entity_poly.type
_entity_poly.pdbx_seq_one_letter_code
_entity_poly.pdbx_strand_id
1 'polypeptide(L)'
;MNENRFTGKAGYYAKFRPSYPAAVVDRLYELTHAENVADIGAGTGKFTEKLITKPWRVTAVEPNADMCRELLKCVGGKAEIVTASAEDTGLPGHSFGLITAAQAFHWFDENKFREECRRLLIPDGRVAIVFNSRMNGAISAPRDEIFRRYCPEFNENRGHMGIRSEADGDLFLRNEYFSSVEVFQ
;
A
#
# COMPACT_ATOMS: atom_id res chain seq x y z
N MET A 1 4.94 8.30 -11.91
CA MET A 1 5.06 8.48 -10.43
C MET A 1 6.16 9.50 -10.13
N ASN A 2 6.04 10.38 -9.12
CA ASN A 2 7.16 11.27 -8.73
C ASN A 2 8.01 10.54 -7.67
N GLU A 3 8.84 9.62 -8.13
CA GLU A 3 9.67 8.72 -7.33
C GLU A 3 10.65 9.46 -6.42
N ASN A 4 11.02 10.70 -6.77
CA ASN A 4 11.98 11.51 -6.02
C ASN A 4 11.39 12.26 -4.81
N ARG A 5 10.08 12.23 -4.60
CA ARG A 5 9.42 13.00 -3.52
C ARG A 5 9.89 12.61 -2.12
N PHE A 6 10.32 11.39 -1.94
CA PHE A 6 10.76 10.82 -0.67
C PHE A 6 12.27 10.77 -0.50
N THR A 7 13.03 11.15 -1.52
CA THR A 7 14.51 11.17 -1.47
C THR A 7 15.00 12.05 -0.32
N GLY A 8 15.88 11.51 0.51
CA GLY A 8 16.42 12.16 1.71
C GLY A 8 15.47 12.21 2.93
N LYS A 9 14.24 11.69 2.82
CA LYS A 9 13.22 11.70 3.90
C LYS A 9 12.85 10.31 4.41
N ALA A 10 13.39 9.26 3.83
CA ALA A 10 13.01 7.88 4.13
C ALA A 10 13.19 7.50 5.61
N GLY A 11 14.27 7.92 6.25
CA GLY A 11 14.53 7.64 7.67
C GLY A 11 13.50 8.31 8.61
N TYR A 12 13.11 9.57 8.34
CA TYR A 12 12.04 10.24 9.08
C TYR A 12 10.69 9.55 8.85
N TYR A 13 10.42 9.18 7.61
CA TYR A 13 9.21 8.47 7.25
C TYR A 13 9.11 7.14 8.00
N ALA A 14 10.18 6.35 8.00
CA ALA A 14 10.25 5.07 8.72
C ALA A 14 9.98 5.24 10.23
N LYS A 15 10.49 6.31 10.85
CA LYS A 15 10.37 6.56 12.30
C LYS A 15 8.98 7.01 12.73
N PHE A 16 8.31 7.86 11.95
CA PHE A 16 7.11 8.57 12.38
C PHE A 16 5.79 8.05 11.78
N ARG A 17 5.85 7.23 10.74
CA ARG A 17 4.63 6.62 10.20
C ARG A 17 4.11 5.53 11.13
N PRO A 18 2.80 5.52 11.42
CA PRO A 18 2.20 4.44 12.18
C PRO A 18 2.36 3.10 11.45
N SER A 19 2.49 2.05 12.22
CA SER A 19 2.46 0.68 11.71
C SER A 19 1.01 0.23 11.47
N TYR A 20 0.85 -0.97 10.95
CA TYR A 20 -0.45 -1.56 10.67
C TYR A 20 -0.82 -2.56 11.77
N PRO A 21 -2.11 -2.69 12.15
CA PRO A 21 -2.56 -3.73 13.06
C PRO A 21 -2.28 -5.13 12.49
N ALA A 22 -1.84 -6.06 13.34
CA ALA A 22 -1.62 -7.44 12.93
C ALA A 22 -2.89 -8.09 12.37
N ALA A 23 -4.05 -7.73 12.93
CA ALA A 23 -5.36 -8.22 12.50
C ALA A 23 -5.63 -8.05 10.99
N VAL A 24 -5.07 -7.01 10.35
CA VAL A 24 -5.20 -6.84 8.89
C VAL A 24 -4.53 -7.99 8.15
N VAL A 25 -3.30 -8.34 8.56
CA VAL A 25 -2.55 -9.43 7.92
C VAL A 25 -3.11 -10.79 8.31
N ASP A 26 -3.61 -10.95 9.55
CA ASP A 26 -4.31 -12.15 9.99
C ASP A 26 -5.52 -12.41 9.09
N ARG A 27 -6.31 -11.37 8.83
CA ARG A 27 -7.48 -11.47 7.94
C ARG A 27 -7.10 -11.80 6.50
N LEU A 28 -6.06 -11.17 5.95
CA LEU A 28 -5.56 -11.51 4.61
C LEU A 28 -5.09 -12.97 4.54
N TYR A 29 -4.46 -13.46 5.59
CA TYR A 29 -4.02 -14.85 5.65
C TYR A 29 -5.18 -15.85 5.68
N GLU A 30 -6.24 -15.54 6.40
CA GLU A 30 -7.47 -16.35 6.42
C GLU A 30 -8.20 -16.37 5.06
N LEU A 31 -8.17 -15.24 4.34
CA LEU A 31 -8.88 -15.08 3.07
C LEU A 31 -8.15 -15.66 1.87
N THR A 32 -6.86 -15.96 2.01
CA THR A 32 -6.05 -16.39 0.87
C THR A 32 -5.33 -17.70 1.17
N HIS A 33 -5.16 -18.51 0.14
CA HIS A 33 -4.27 -19.67 0.18
C HIS A 33 -2.94 -19.36 -0.53
N ALA A 34 -2.53 -18.10 -0.50
CA ALA A 34 -1.33 -17.63 -1.16
C ALA A 34 -0.08 -18.26 -0.54
N GLU A 35 0.87 -18.68 -1.36
CA GLU A 35 2.24 -18.99 -0.94
C GLU A 35 3.15 -17.78 -1.18
N ASN A 36 2.96 -17.10 -2.32
CA ASN A 36 3.72 -15.95 -2.75
C ASN A 36 2.86 -14.69 -2.65
N VAL A 37 3.43 -13.64 -2.05
CA VAL A 37 2.78 -12.34 -1.86
C VAL A 37 3.68 -11.25 -2.42
N ALA A 38 3.10 -10.35 -3.23
CA ALA A 38 3.78 -9.15 -3.70
C ALA A 38 3.24 -7.92 -2.95
N ASP A 39 4.13 -7.18 -2.26
CA ASP A 39 3.80 -5.90 -1.60
C ASP A 39 4.27 -4.76 -2.50
N ILE A 40 3.32 -4.12 -3.18
CA ILE A 40 3.60 -3.12 -4.23
C ILE A 40 3.54 -1.70 -3.65
N GLY A 41 4.62 -0.93 -3.86
CA GLY A 41 4.82 0.35 -3.21
C GLY A 41 5.16 0.18 -1.72
N ALA A 42 6.04 -0.76 -1.42
CA ALA A 42 6.37 -1.21 -0.06
C ALA A 42 6.95 -0.09 0.83
N GLY A 43 7.46 0.99 0.23
CA GLY A 43 8.03 2.12 0.95
C GLY A 43 9.19 1.70 1.86
N THR A 44 9.10 2.06 3.13
CA THR A 44 10.09 1.68 4.15
C THR A 44 9.82 0.32 4.81
N GLY A 45 8.89 -0.47 4.29
CA GLY A 45 8.60 -1.83 4.75
C GLY A 45 7.63 -1.95 5.91
N LYS A 46 6.90 -0.90 6.27
CA LYS A 46 5.97 -0.91 7.41
C LYS A 46 4.85 -1.95 7.29
N PHE A 47 4.39 -2.24 6.09
CA PHE A 47 3.42 -3.30 5.86
C PHE A 47 4.10 -4.63 5.59
N THR A 48 5.19 -4.62 4.82
CA THR A 48 6.02 -5.79 4.54
C THR A 48 6.47 -6.50 5.83
N GLU A 49 6.86 -5.73 6.88
CA GLU A 49 7.25 -6.31 8.18
C GLU A 49 6.12 -7.11 8.86
N LYS A 50 4.87 -6.81 8.54
CA LYS A 50 3.72 -7.58 9.02
C LYS A 50 3.47 -8.80 8.15
N LEU A 51 3.61 -8.67 6.84
CA LEU A 51 3.45 -9.79 5.91
C LEU A 51 4.44 -10.93 6.21
N ILE A 52 5.71 -10.61 6.47
CA ILE A 52 6.75 -11.63 6.78
C ILE A 52 6.55 -12.34 8.14
N THR A 53 5.54 -11.98 8.91
CA THR A 53 5.15 -12.75 10.11
C THR A 53 4.35 -14.00 9.78
N LYS A 54 3.84 -14.11 8.55
CA LYS A 54 3.14 -15.27 8.03
C LYS A 54 4.10 -16.16 7.21
N PRO A 55 3.77 -17.41 6.98
CA PRO A 55 4.61 -18.34 6.20
C PRO A 55 4.54 -18.06 4.69
N TRP A 56 4.49 -16.81 4.30
CA TRP A 56 4.50 -16.36 2.91
C TRP A 56 5.92 -16.11 2.40
N ARG A 57 6.13 -16.34 1.13
CA ARG A 57 7.28 -15.79 0.39
C ARG A 57 6.89 -14.40 -0.06
N VAL A 58 7.49 -13.39 0.55
CA VAL A 58 7.15 -11.99 0.30
C VAL A 58 8.17 -11.36 -0.64
N THR A 59 7.68 -10.76 -1.73
CA THR A 59 8.46 -9.89 -2.62
C THR A 59 7.93 -8.47 -2.46
N ALA A 60 8.78 -7.56 -2.04
CA ALA A 60 8.48 -6.14 -1.84
C ALA A 60 8.99 -5.32 -3.03
N VAL A 61 8.10 -4.57 -3.68
CA VAL A 61 8.42 -3.74 -4.85
C VAL A 61 8.36 -2.27 -4.45
N GLU A 62 9.45 -1.54 -4.66
CA GLU A 62 9.55 -0.11 -4.32
C GLU A 62 10.50 0.58 -5.30
N PRO A 63 10.06 1.65 -6.01
CA PRO A 63 10.90 2.32 -7.00
C PRO A 63 11.98 3.22 -6.40
N ASN A 64 11.79 3.74 -5.18
CA ASN A 64 12.70 4.70 -4.57
C ASN A 64 13.85 4.01 -3.83
N ALA A 65 15.10 4.24 -4.27
CA ALA A 65 16.27 3.60 -3.69
C ALA A 65 16.51 3.93 -2.19
N ASP A 66 16.12 5.14 -1.73
CA ASP A 66 16.25 5.51 -0.31
C ASP A 66 15.26 4.73 0.55
N MET A 67 14.03 4.54 0.04
CA MET A 67 13.02 3.70 0.67
C MET A 67 13.46 2.23 0.69
N CYS A 68 14.02 1.71 -0.40
CA CYS A 68 14.54 0.34 -0.46
C CYS A 68 15.62 0.09 0.58
N ARG A 69 16.48 1.07 0.88
CA ARG A 69 17.49 0.93 1.95
C ARG A 69 16.87 0.79 3.34
N GLU A 70 15.82 1.56 3.63
CA GLU A 70 15.09 1.42 4.91
C GLU A 70 14.27 0.13 4.94
N LEU A 71 13.65 -0.25 3.82
CA LEU A 71 12.94 -1.51 3.65
C LEU A 71 13.85 -2.71 3.97
N LEU A 72 15.07 -2.73 3.42
CA LEU A 72 16.05 -3.80 3.69
C LEU A 72 16.37 -3.92 5.19
N LYS A 73 16.55 -2.79 5.87
CA LYS A 73 16.78 -2.77 7.32
C LYS A 73 15.55 -3.31 8.08
N CYS A 74 14.36 -2.94 7.63
CA CYS A 74 13.10 -3.32 8.25
C CYS A 74 12.83 -4.83 8.17
N VAL A 75 13.04 -5.42 6.98
CA VAL A 75 12.70 -6.85 6.75
C VAL A 75 13.82 -7.81 7.06
N GLY A 76 15.07 -7.32 7.20
CA GLY A 76 16.22 -8.14 7.62
C GLY A 76 16.49 -9.34 6.72
N GLY A 77 16.25 -9.23 5.40
CA GLY A 77 16.43 -10.31 4.44
C GLY A 77 15.32 -11.38 4.41
N LYS A 78 14.21 -11.16 5.14
CA LYS A 78 13.05 -12.08 5.14
C LYS A 78 12.08 -11.85 3.97
N ALA A 79 12.32 -10.83 3.15
CA ALA A 79 11.59 -10.58 1.92
C ALA A 79 12.58 -10.30 0.79
N GLU A 80 12.22 -10.67 -0.42
CA GLU A 80 12.90 -10.22 -1.63
C GLU A 80 12.54 -8.74 -1.87
N ILE A 81 13.51 -7.94 -2.31
CA ILE A 81 13.29 -6.53 -2.63
C ILE A 81 13.60 -6.30 -4.10
N VAL A 82 12.62 -5.75 -4.81
CA VAL A 82 12.72 -5.42 -6.24
C VAL A 82 12.55 -3.91 -6.41
N THR A 83 13.53 -3.28 -7.04
CA THR A 83 13.46 -1.85 -7.37
C THR A 83 12.76 -1.68 -8.71
N ALA A 84 11.45 -1.43 -8.67
CA ALA A 84 10.61 -1.29 -9.85
C ALA A 84 9.37 -0.44 -9.55
N SER A 85 8.67 0.02 -10.60
CA SER A 85 7.39 0.70 -10.45
C SER A 85 6.24 -0.29 -10.23
N ALA A 86 5.11 0.22 -9.75
CA ALA A 86 3.91 -0.59 -9.57
C ALA A 86 3.29 -1.03 -10.91
N GLU A 87 3.57 -0.26 -11.97
CA GLU A 87 3.02 -0.44 -13.30
C GLU A 87 3.83 -1.42 -14.17
N ASP A 88 5.07 -1.69 -13.77
CA ASP A 88 5.99 -2.62 -14.45
C ASP A 88 7.00 -3.14 -13.42
N THR A 89 6.63 -4.23 -12.76
CA THR A 89 7.42 -4.78 -11.67
C THR A 89 8.57 -5.68 -12.13
N GLY A 90 8.52 -6.17 -13.36
CA GLY A 90 9.44 -7.18 -13.88
C GLY A 90 9.30 -8.56 -13.25
N LEU A 91 8.34 -8.75 -12.33
CA LEU A 91 8.12 -10.04 -11.65
C LEU A 91 7.50 -11.08 -12.61
N PRO A 92 7.67 -12.38 -12.32
CA PRO A 92 7.09 -13.42 -13.16
C PRO A 92 5.56 -13.39 -13.12
N GLY A 93 4.93 -13.56 -14.28
CA GLY A 93 3.47 -13.65 -14.40
C GLY A 93 2.91 -14.90 -13.73
N HIS A 94 1.63 -14.83 -13.33
CA HIS A 94 0.88 -15.94 -12.73
C HIS A 94 1.62 -16.64 -11.57
N SER A 95 2.24 -15.83 -10.69
CA SER A 95 3.10 -16.35 -9.63
C SER A 95 2.69 -15.93 -8.22
N PHE A 96 1.74 -15.00 -8.09
CA PHE A 96 1.33 -14.46 -6.80
C PHE A 96 -0.13 -14.77 -6.50
N GLY A 97 -0.39 -15.28 -5.29
CA GLY A 97 -1.74 -15.51 -4.80
C GLY A 97 -2.34 -14.27 -4.13
N LEU A 98 -1.49 -13.33 -3.71
CA LEU A 98 -1.91 -12.07 -3.10
C LEU A 98 -0.99 -10.94 -3.57
N ILE A 99 -1.61 -9.84 -3.99
CA ILE A 99 -0.94 -8.55 -4.19
C ILE A 99 -1.46 -7.58 -3.13
N THR A 100 -0.56 -6.87 -2.46
CA THR A 100 -0.92 -5.83 -1.49
C THR A 100 -0.42 -4.46 -1.94
N ALA A 101 -1.18 -3.40 -1.65
CA ALA A 101 -0.78 -2.02 -1.82
C ALA A 101 -1.24 -1.21 -0.59
N ALA A 102 -0.31 -1.00 0.36
CA ALA A 102 -0.61 -0.35 1.63
C ALA A 102 -0.20 1.13 1.62
N GLN A 103 -1.17 2.05 1.69
CA GLN A 103 -0.96 3.50 1.58
C GLN A 103 -0.14 3.90 0.33
N ALA A 104 -0.24 3.15 -0.75
CA ALA A 104 0.55 3.33 -1.96
C ALA A 104 -0.30 3.57 -3.21
N PHE A 105 -1.48 2.95 -3.30
CA PHE A 105 -2.35 2.92 -4.48
C PHE A 105 -2.60 4.30 -5.11
N HIS A 106 -2.75 5.35 -4.30
CA HIS A 106 -2.99 6.71 -4.78
C HIS A 106 -1.81 7.34 -5.56
N TRP A 107 -0.68 6.67 -5.62
CA TRP A 107 0.48 7.07 -6.43
C TRP A 107 0.53 6.38 -7.79
N PHE A 108 -0.25 5.33 -7.99
CA PHE A 108 -0.17 4.47 -9.17
C PHE A 108 -1.00 5.00 -10.34
N ASP A 109 -0.57 4.68 -11.56
CA ASP A 109 -1.44 4.70 -12.73
C ASP A 109 -2.39 3.50 -12.62
N GLU A 110 -3.65 3.79 -12.36
CA GLU A 110 -4.66 2.78 -12.06
C GLU A 110 -4.81 1.72 -13.14
N ASN A 111 -4.84 2.16 -14.41
CA ASN A 111 -5.06 1.23 -15.51
C ASN A 111 -3.86 0.31 -15.70
N LYS A 112 -2.64 0.86 -15.67
CA LYS A 112 -1.42 0.07 -15.80
C LYS A 112 -1.22 -0.86 -14.62
N PHE A 113 -1.50 -0.39 -13.40
CA PHE A 113 -1.41 -1.22 -12.20
C PHE A 113 -2.43 -2.37 -12.24
N ARG A 114 -3.63 -2.14 -12.79
CA ARG A 114 -4.63 -3.19 -12.99
C ARG A 114 -4.13 -4.28 -13.94
N GLU A 115 -3.55 -3.88 -15.09
CA GLU A 115 -2.97 -4.82 -16.04
C GLU A 115 -1.81 -5.61 -15.42
N GLU A 116 -0.99 -4.94 -14.61
CA GLU A 116 0.11 -5.59 -13.91
C GLU A 116 -0.40 -6.58 -12.86
N CYS A 117 -1.44 -6.23 -12.07
CA CYS A 117 -2.08 -7.17 -11.16
C CYS A 117 -2.61 -8.40 -11.90
N ARG A 118 -3.28 -8.20 -13.05
CA ARG A 118 -3.78 -9.30 -13.87
C ARG A 118 -2.67 -10.22 -14.37
N ARG A 119 -1.53 -9.64 -14.76
CA ARG A 119 -0.38 -10.39 -15.24
C ARG A 119 0.27 -11.22 -14.13
N LEU A 120 0.35 -10.67 -12.90
CA LEU A 120 1.04 -11.28 -11.76
C LEU A 120 0.24 -12.35 -11.05
N LEU A 121 -1.09 -12.21 -10.98
CA LEU A 121 -1.93 -13.09 -10.18
C LEU A 121 -2.09 -14.47 -10.81
N ILE A 122 -2.07 -15.48 -9.95
CA ILE A 122 -2.58 -16.82 -10.28
C ILE A 122 -4.11 -16.78 -10.41
N PRO A 123 -4.77 -17.81 -11.02
CA PRO A 123 -6.21 -17.96 -10.91
C PRO A 123 -6.67 -17.89 -9.44
N ASP A 124 -7.78 -17.19 -9.19
CA ASP A 124 -8.33 -16.92 -7.85
C ASP A 124 -7.43 -16.10 -6.91
N GLY A 125 -6.34 -15.53 -7.43
CA GLY A 125 -5.48 -14.61 -6.70
C GLY A 125 -6.22 -13.32 -6.34
N ARG A 126 -5.77 -12.65 -5.27
CA ARG A 126 -6.45 -11.49 -4.68
C ARG A 126 -5.57 -10.24 -4.71
N VAL A 127 -6.23 -9.07 -4.79
CA VAL A 127 -5.60 -7.77 -4.55
C VAL A 127 -6.17 -7.16 -3.28
N ALA A 128 -5.30 -6.71 -2.39
CA ALA A 128 -5.67 -6.01 -1.17
C ALA A 128 -5.11 -4.58 -1.19
N ILE A 129 -6.00 -3.60 -1.19
CA ILE A 129 -5.64 -2.19 -1.07
C ILE A 129 -5.90 -1.77 0.37
N VAL A 130 -4.85 -1.36 1.07
CA VAL A 130 -4.89 -1.05 2.51
C VAL A 130 -4.70 0.44 2.74
N PHE A 131 -5.66 1.05 3.41
CA PHE A 131 -5.61 2.46 3.81
C PHE A 131 -5.69 2.61 5.32
N ASN A 132 -4.86 3.49 5.87
CA ASN A 132 -5.08 4.04 7.19
C ASN A 132 -6.00 5.26 7.06
N SER A 133 -7.29 5.07 7.25
CA SER A 133 -8.25 6.19 7.28
C SER A 133 -8.26 6.84 8.66
N ARG A 134 -8.47 8.14 8.67
CA ARG A 134 -8.73 8.85 9.92
C ARG A 134 -10.20 8.66 10.28
N MET A 135 -10.44 8.06 11.42
CA MET A 135 -11.81 8.07 11.97
C MET A 135 -12.18 9.50 12.40
N ASN A 136 -13.36 9.96 12.02
CA ASN A 136 -13.93 11.17 12.58
C ASN A 136 -14.21 10.93 14.07
N GLY A 137 -13.41 11.55 14.93
CA GLY A 137 -13.48 11.37 16.37
C GLY A 137 -13.35 12.71 17.12
N ALA A 138 -13.32 12.64 18.45
CA ALA A 138 -13.25 13.83 19.34
C ALA A 138 -12.09 14.79 19.04
N ILE A 139 -11.06 14.34 18.32
CA ILE A 139 -9.87 15.15 17.97
C ILE A 139 -10.03 15.85 16.60
N SER A 140 -10.97 15.44 15.76
CA SER A 140 -11.11 16.02 14.41
C SER A 140 -11.56 17.47 14.45
N ALA A 141 -12.59 17.81 15.23
CA ALA A 141 -13.12 19.17 15.31
C ALA A 141 -12.12 20.19 15.89
N PRO A 142 -11.42 19.95 17.02
CA PRO A 142 -10.38 20.85 17.51
C PRO A 142 -9.22 21.02 16.53
N ARG A 143 -8.81 19.95 15.86
CA ARG A 143 -7.76 20.01 14.84
C ARG A 143 -8.18 20.88 13.66
N ASP A 144 -9.39 20.69 13.13
CA ASP A 144 -9.89 21.42 11.97
C ASP A 144 -10.08 22.92 12.29
N GLU A 145 -10.39 23.24 13.55
CA GLU A 145 -10.41 24.61 14.05
C GLU A 145 -9.02 25.23 14.05
N ILE A 146 -8.00 24.50 14.53
CA ILE A 146 -6.60 24.93 14.49
C ILE A 146 -6.15 25.18 13.05
N PHE A 147 -6.46 24.26 12.12
CA PHE A 147 -6.10 24.46 10.72
C PHE A 147 -6.80 25.65 10.10
N ARG A 148 -8.09 25.85 10.34
CA ARG A 148 -8.82 27.04 9.87
C ARG A 148 -8.24 28.34 10.40
N ARG A 149 -7.79 28.35 11.66
CA ARG A 149 -7.27 29.54 12.33
C ARG A 149 -5.85 29.89 11.91
N TYR A 150 -4.96 28.91 11.76
CA TYR A 150 -3.52 29.13 11.55
C TYR A 150 -3.04 28.78 10.13
N CYS A 151 -3.83 28.10 9.35
CA CYS A 151 -3.56 27.73 7.97
C CYS A 151 -4.81 27.97 7.10
N PRO A 152 -5.25 29.23 6.91
CA PRO A 152 -6.50 29.54 6.21
C PRO A 152 -6.50 29.06 4.74
N GLU A 153 -5.31 28.81 4.16
CA GLU A 153 -5.17 28.22 2.82
C GLU A 153 -5.27 26.69 2.85
N PHE A 154 -5.39 26.09 4.03
CA PHE A 154 -5.60 24.67 4.19
C PHE A 154 -7.03 24.32 3.81
N ASN A 155 -7.24 23.98 2.56
CA ASN A 155 -8.50 23.42 2.09
C ASN A 155 -8.56 21.95 2.54
N GLU A 156 -9.67 21.53 3.16
CA GLU A 156 -9.90 20.16 3.62
C GLU A 156 -9.68 19.14 2.49
N ASN A 157 -9.98 19.52 1.24
CA ASN A 157 -9.67 18.74 0.04
C ASN A 157 -8.18 18.69 -0.33
N ARG A 158 -7.33 19.61 0.16
CA ARG A 158 -5.87 19.56 -0.03
C ARG A 158 -5.15 18.76 1.05
N GLY A 159 -5.75 18.60 2.23
CA GLY A 159 -5.26 17.70 3.27
C GLY A 159 -5.38 16.22 2.87
N HIS A 160 -6.25 15.92 1.96
CA HIS A 160 -6.34 14.66 1.24
C HIS A 160 -5.60 14.80 -0.10
N MET A 161 -4.31 15.16 -0.07
CA MET A 161 -3.49 15.29 -1.28
C MET A 161 -3.67 14.06 -2.20
N GLY A 162 -4.69 14.09 -3.08
CA GLY A 162 -4.95 13.04 -4.04
C GLY A 162 -5.11 11.64 -3.45
N ILE A 163 -5.41 11.52 -2.15
CA ILE A 163 -5.81 10.23 -1.59
C ILE A 163 -7.14 9.94 -2.23
N ARG A 164 -7.10 9.04 -3.17
CA ARG A 164 -8.31 8.42 -3.70
C ARG A 164 -9.11 7.97 -2.50
N SER A 165 -10.37 8.31 -2.52
CA SER A 165 -11.30 7.96 -1.45
C SER A 165 -11.46 6.43 -1.39
N GLU A 166 -12.06 5.94 -0.34
CA GLU A 166 -12.55 4.56 -0.28
C GLU A 166 -13.38 4.22 -1.53
N ALA A 167 -14.14 5.19 -2.04
CA ALA A 167 -14.90 5.10 -3.30
C ALA A 167 -14.00 4.87 -4.53
N ASP A 168 -12.80 5.44 -4.58
CA ASP A 168 -11.87 5.23 -5.72
C ASP A 168 -11.23 3.84 -5.66
N GLY A 169 -10.95 3.33 -4.46
CA GLY A 169 -10.52 1.95 -4.27
C GLY A 169 -11.61 0.95 -4.65
N ASP A 170 -12.84 1.24 -4.27
CA ASP A 170 -14.01 0.44 -4.64
C ASP A 170 -14.23 0.46 -6.17
N LEU A 171 -14.08 1.60 -6.82
CA LEU A 171 -14.19 1.72 -8.27
C LEU A 171 -13.09 0.95 -9.01
N PHE A 172 -11.85 0.96 -8.48
CA PHE A 172 -10.75 0.16 -9.02
C PHE A 172 -11.04 -1.34 -8.95
N LEU A 173 -11.61 -1.80 -7.83
CA LEU A 173 -11.89 -3.21 -7.60
C LEU A 173 -13.18 -3.68 -8.29
N ARG A 174 -14.18 -2.80 -8.47
CA ARG A 174 -15.45 -3.09 -9.16
C ARG A 174 -15.32 -2.94 -10.67
N ASN A 175 -14.75 -3.92 -11.32
CA ASN A 175 -14.62 -3.97 -12.77
C ASN A 175 -14.65 -5.43 -13.26
N GLU A 176 -14.58 -5.61 -14.57
CA GLU A 176 -14.64 -6.93 -15.21
C GLU A 176 -13.48 -7.89 -14.87
N TYR A 177 -12.41 -7.38 -14.22
CA TYR A 177 -11.22 -8.17 -13.88
C TYR A 177 -11.30 -8.84 -12.50
N PHE A 178 -12.15 -8.32 -11.60
CA PHE A 178 -12.32 -8.88 -10.25
C PHE A 178 -13.74 -9.38 -10.06
N SER A 179 -13.88 -10.66 -9.71
CA SER A 179 -15.18 -11.31 -9.57
C SER A 179 -15.95 -10.91 -8.31
N SER A 180 -15.27 -10.43 -7.28
CA SER A 180 -15.87 -9.98 -6.03
C SER A 180 -15.00 -8.94 -5.32
N VAL A 181 -15.62 -8.09 -4.52
CA VAL A 181 -14.98 -7.08 -3.68
C VAL A 181 -15.51 -7.21 -2.27
N GLU A 182 -14.60 -7.27 -1.30
CA GLU A 182 -14.91 -7.26 0.13
C GLU A 182 -14.22 -6.06 0.79
N VAL A 183 -14.95 -5.31 1.62
CA VAL A 183 -14.42 -4.17 2.36
C VAL A 183 -14.41 -4.49 3.85
N PHE A 184 -13.28 -4.26 4.51
CA PHE A 184 -13.09 -4.45 5.95
C PHE A 184 -12.68 -3.13 6.60
N GLN A 185 -13.28 -2.80 7.75
CA GLN A 185 -12.96 -1.63 8.56
C GLN A 185 -12.45 -2.04 9.94
#